data_c8c0e43ce90bf573d67fb481f4db47f0
#
_entry.id   c8c0e43ce90bf573d67fb481f4db47f0
#
_cell.length_a   1.000
_cell.length_b   1.000
_cell.length_c   1.000
_cell.angle_alpha   90.00
_cell.angle_beta   90.00
_cell.angle_gamma   90.00
#
_symmetry.space_group_name_H-M   'P 1'
#
loop_
_entity.id
_entity.type
_entity.pdbx_description
1 polymer ?
#
loop_
_entity_poly.entity_id
_entity_poly.type
_entity_poly.pdbx_seq_one_letter_code
_entity_poly.pdbx_strand_id
1 'polypeptide(L)'
;MNRLNRIFEYKFFSAVVYCLCPVALLSAQQQKVDTTHVYSIPEVVVSDRYQTREVRATAPTQIFSKEELNNLHVLQVSDAVKHFAGVTVKDYGGIGGLKTVSIRSLGAQHTAIGYDGIAITDCQTGQIDIGRFSLDNVDRLSLNNGQSDNIFQPARFFASAGLLNIQTLTPQFKSNKNTHIIGSFKTGSWGLVNPSVLI
;
A
#
# COMPACT_ATOMS: atom_id res chain seq x y z
N MET A 1 -16.36 76.54 -31.79
CA MET A 1 -16.57 75.55 -32.91
C MET A 1 -15.92 74.22 -32.56
N ASN A 2 -15.84 73.72 -31.26
CA ASN A 2 -15.11 72.51 -30.84
C ASN A 2 -15.91 71.55 -29.95
N ARG A 3 -17.19 71.79 -29.70
CA ARG A 3 -17.98 70.84 -28.90
C ARG A 3 -18.81 69.84 -29.73
N LEU A 4 -19.21 70.23 -30.92
CA LEU A 4 -20.00 69.39 -31.83
C LEU A 4 -19.19 68.25 -32.46
N ASN A 5 -17.94 68.49 -32.80
CA ASN A 5 -17.06 67.43 -33.32
C ASN A 5 -16.74 66.33 -32.35
N ARG A 6 -16.62 66.62 -31.03
CA ARG A 6 -16.37 65.60 -30.02
C ARG A 6 -17.56 64.66 -29.82
N ILE A 7 -18.76 65.16 -29.95
CA ILE A 7 -19.96 64.32 -29.75
C ILE A 7 -20.15 63.38 -30.94
N PHE A 8 -19.73 63.82 -32.13
CA PHE A 8 -19.83 63.05 -33.36
C PHE A 8 -18.77 61.89 -33.34
N GLU A 9 -17.58 62.18 -32.89
CA GLU A 9 -16.53 61.19 -32.70
C GLU A 9 -16.92 60.08 -31.70
N TYR A 10 -17.51 60.45 -30.57
CA TYR A 10 -17.94 59.46 -29.55
C TYR A 10 -19.07 58.58 -30.04
N LYS A 11 -20.01 59.12 -30.80
CA LYS A 11 -21.13 58.36 -31.39
C LYS A 11 -20.65 57.41 -32.49
N PHE A 12 -19.67 57.83 -33.26
CA PHE A 12 -19.06 56.97 -34.29
C PHE A 12 -18.24 55.85 -33.70
N PHE A 13 -17.47 56.14 -32.66
CA PHE A 13 -16.66 55.13 -31.94
C PHE A 13 -17.55 54.13 -31.22
N SER A 14 -18.64 54.57 -30.61
CA SER A 14 -19.61 53.69 -29.95
C SER A 14 -20.35 52.79 -30.96
N ALA A 15 -20.68 53.28 -32.13
CA ALA A 15 -21.33 52.49 -33.18
C ALA A 15 -20.40 51.40 -33.76
N VAL A 16 -19.11 51.73 -33.91
CA VAL A 16 -18.09 50.76 -34.39
C VAL A 16 -17.85 49.65 -33.36
N VAL A 17 -17.81 49.98 -32.07
CA VAL A 17 -17.67 48.99 -30.98
C VAL A 17 -18.89 48.07 -30.90
N TYR A 18 -20.10 48.61 -31.09
CA TYR A 18 -21.32 47.81 -31.10
C TYR A 18 -21.45 46.89 -32.33
N CYS A 19 -20.87 47.27 -33.48
CA CYS A 19 -20.84 46.42 -34.67
C CYS A 19 -19.79 45.32 -34.65
N LEU A 20 -18.69 45.50 -33.90
CA LEU A 20 -17.64 44.49 -33.77
C LEU A 20 -17.96 43.37 -32.75
N CYS A 21 -18.82 43.64 -31.77
CA CYS A 21 -19.18 42.70 -30.75
C CYS A 21 -19.90 41.42 -31.23
N PRO A 22 -20.84 41.46 -32.20
CA PRO A 22 -21.52 40.25 -32.67
C PRO A 22 -20.64 39.36 -33.55
N VAL A 23 -19.59 39.88 -34.17
CA VAL A 23 -18.70 39.07 -35.03
C VAL A 23 -17.79 38.18 -34.19
N ALA A 24 -17.41 38.61 -32.98
CA ALA A 24 -16.62 37.80 -32.07
C ALA A 24 -17.39 36.63 -31.42
N LEU A 25 -18.74 36.76 -31.36
CA LEU A 25 -19.58 35.71 -30.79
C LEU A 25 -19.94 34.61 -31.81
N LEU A 26 -19.79 34.85 -33.11
CA LEU A 26 -20.06 33.84 -34.14
C LEU A 26 -18.86 32.87 -34.35
N SER A 27 -17.68 33.21 -33.90
CA SER A 27 -16.51 32.35 -34.03
C SER A 27 -16.41 31.24 -32.96
N ALA A 28 -17.30 31.25 -31.96
CA ALA A 28 -17.27 30.29 -30.84
C ALA A 28 -18.08 29.00 -31.09
N GLN A 29 -18.72 28.84 -32.24
CA GLN A 29 -19.65 27.72 -32.50
C GLN A 29 -19.18 26.71 -33.56
N GLN A 30 -17.89 26.67 -33.88
CA GLN A 30 -17.36 25.53 -34.65
C GLN A 30 -16.52 24.60 -33.77
N GLN A 31 -17.12 24.06 -32.73
CA GLN A 31 -16.61 22.85 -32.11
C GLN A 31 -17.05 21.68 -33.00
N LYS A 32 -16.17 21.34 -33.95
CA LYS A 32 -16.28 20.14 -34.76
C LYS A 32 -16.19 18.97 -33.77
N VAL A 33 -17.32 18.41 -33.43
CA VAL A 33 -17.38 17.14 -32.68
C VAL A 33 -16.83 16.09 -33.62
N ASP A 34 -15.57 15.76 -33.42
CA ASP A 34 -14.88 14.66 -34.10
C ASP A 34 -15.41 13.36 -33.52
N THR A 35 -16.51 12.85 -34.07
CA THR A 35 -17.15 11.58 -33.68
C THR A 35 -16.37 10.35 -34.14
N THR A 36 -15.17 10.51 -34.65
CA THR A 36 -14.33 9.40 -35.15
C THR A 36 -13.16 9.04 -34.29
N HIS A 37 -13.00 9.63 -33.11
CA HIS A 37 -12.09 9.05 -32.14
C HIS A 37 -12.71 7.80 -31.52
N VAL A 38 -12.51 6.68 -32.18
CA VAL A 38 -12.65 5.36 -31.57
C VAL A 38 -11.58 5.27 -30.49
N TYR A 39 -11.95 5.56 -29.24
CA TYR A 39 -11.12 5.20 -28.11
C TYR A 39 -11.08 3.67 -28.08
N SER A 40 -10.01 3.09 -28.59
CA SER A 40 -9.70 1.70 -28.28
C SER A 40 -9.40 1.65 -26.79
N ILE A 41 -10.38 1.22 -26.01
CA ILE A 41 -10.15 0.87 -24.62
C ILE A 41 -9.13 -0.26 -24.66
N PRO A 42 -7.92 -0.07 -24.09
CA PRO A 42 -6.96 -1.17 -24.05
C PRO A 42 -7.64 -2.34 -23.37
N GLU A 43 -7.58 -3.50 -24.01
CA GLU A 43 -8.09 -4.73 -23.43
C GLU A 43 -7.51 -4.87 -22.04
N VAL A 44 -8.38 -4.85 -21.02
CA VAL A 44 -7.97 -5.13 -19.65
C VAL A 44 -7.66 -6.62 -19.63
N VAL A 45 -6.41 -6.95 -19.90
CA VAL A 45 -5.90 -8.30 -19.66
C VAL A 45 -5.93 -8.50 -18.15
N VAL A 46 -6.98 -9.11 -17.65
CA VAL A 46 -7.00 -9.67 -16.31
C VAL A 46 -6.00 -10.81 -16.31
N SER A 47 -4.72 -10.49 -16.12
CA SER A 47 -3.73 -11.50 -15.79
C SER A 47 -4.09 -12.01 -14.39
N ASP A 48 -4.62 -13.21 -14.32
CA ASP A 48 -4.72 -13.93 -13.05
C ASP A 48 -3.28 -14.08 -12.53
N ARG A 49 -2.94 -13.27 -11.53
CA ARG A 49 -1.66 -13.41 -10.84
C ARG A 49 -1.68 -14.80 -10.25
N TYR A 50 -0.69 -15.59 -10.59
CA TYR A 50 -0.49 -16.93 -10.06
C TYR A 50 -0.72 -16.90 -8.56
N GLN A 51 -1.88 -17.37 -8.14
CA GLN A 51 -2.22 -17.39 -6.72
C GLN A 51 -1.23 -18.31 -6.04
N THR A 52 -0.52 -17.75 -5.09
CA THR A 52 0.43 -18.53 -4.30
C THR A 52 -0.31 -19.69 -3.63
N ARG A 53 0.42 -20.76 -3.35
CA ARG A 53 -0.11 -21.98 -2.71
C ARG A 53 -0.90 -21.67 -1.43
N GLU A 54 -0.53 -20.60 -0.74
CA GLU A 54 -1.19 -20.10 0.48
C GLU A 54 -2.63 -19.63 0.23
N VAL A 55 -2.91 -19.01 -0.93
CA VAL A 55 -4.28 -18.56 -1.30
C VAL A 55 -5.17 -19.73 -1.68
N ARG A 56 -4.59 -20.86 -2.08
CA ARG A 56 -5.32 -22.10 -2.40
C ARG A 56 -5.52 -22.98 -1.17
N ALA A 57 -4.99 -22.59 -0.01
CA ALA A 57 -5.11 -23.36 1.21
C ALA A 57 -6.57 -23.50 1.64
N THR A 58 -6.93 -24.65 2.18
CA THR A 58 -8.27 -24.95 2.68
C THR A 58 -8.62 -24.09 3.90
N ALA A 59 -7.60 -23.67 4.66
CA ALA A 59 -7.77 -22.78 5.81
C ALA A 59 -7.84 -21.31 5.36
N PRO A 60 -8.68 -20.48 6.01
CA PRO A 60 -8.76 -19.05 5.70
C PRO A 60 -7.40 -18.37 5.91
N THR A 61 -6.84 -17.88 4.82
CA THR A 61 -5.55 -17.19 4.82
C THR A 61 -5.74 -15.74 4.39
N GLN A 62 -5.15 -14.82 5.14
CA GLN A 62 -5.08 -13.40 4.80
C GLN A 62 -3.63 -13.05 4.49
N ILE A 63 -3.39 -12.33 3.41
CA ILE A 63 -2.04 -12.03 2.94
C ILE A 63 -1.94 -10.54 2.67
N PHE A 64 -0.86 -9.92 3.14
CA PHE A 64 -0.42 -8.60 2.70
C PHE A 64 0.85 -8.76 1.88
N SER A 65 0.80 -8.32 0.65
CA SER A 65 1.96 -8.18 -0.24
C SER A 65 2.79 -6.97 0.16
N LYS A 66 4.02 -6.88 -0.33
CA LYS A 66 4.89 -5.73 -0.12
C LYS A 66 4.26 -4.40 -0.54
N GLU A 67 3.54 -4.40 -1.65
CA GLU A 67 2.86 -3.20 -2.15
C GLU A 67 1.77 -2.74 -1.18
N GLU A 68 0.97 -3.67 -0.66
CA GLU A 68 -0.07 -3.38 0.33
C GLU A 68 0.54 -2.91 1.65
N LEU A 69 1.62 -3.56 2.12
CA LEU A 69 2.34 -3.16 3.32
C LEU A 69 2.92 -1.73 3.21
N ASN A 70 3.45 -1.38 2.04
CA ASN A 70 3.93 -0.03 1.78
C ASN A 70 2.80 1.01 1.81
N ASN A 71 1.62 0.65 1.32
CA ASN A 71 0.45 1.53 1.31
C ASN A 71 -0.13 1.76 2.72
N LEU A 72 0.15 0.88 3.68
CA LEU A 72 -0.25 1.07 5.08
C LEU A 72 0.54 2.17 5.79
N HIS A 73 1.71 2.57 5.26
CA HIS A 73 2.58 3.61 5.82
C HIS A 73 2.97 3.37 7.29
N VAL A 74 3.12 2.11 7.68
CA VAL A 74 3.53 1.69 9.03
C VAL A 74 4.99 1.24 9.04
N LEU A 75 5.60 1.26 10.23
CA LEU A 75 7.04 0.98 10.38
C LEU A 75 7.32 -0.44 10.88
N GLN A 76 6.46 -0.96 11.73
CA GLN A 76 6.64 -2.24 12.40
C GLN A 76 5.61 -3.26 11.93
N VAL A 77 6.01 -4.53 11.97
CA VAL A 77 5.11 -5.65 11.70
C VAL A 77 3.90 -5.64 12.64
N SER A 78 4.10 -5.26 13.90
CA SER A 78 3.02 -5.14 14.90
C SER A 78 1.89 -4.21 14.46
N ASP A 79 2.22 -3.13 13.75
CA ASP A 79 1.22 -2.19 13.28
C ASP A 79 0.50 -2.70 12.02
N ALA A 80 1.22 -3.36 11.12
CA ALA A 80 0.63 -4.00 9.95
C ALA A 80 -0.34 -5.13 10.35
N VAL A 81 0.01 -5.93 11.34
CA VAL A 81 -0.81 -7.07 11.81
C VAL A 81 -2.17 -6.64 12.38
N LYS A 82 -2.30 -5.41 12.87
CA LYS A 82 -3.58 -4.86 13.33
C LYS A 82 -4.64 -4.78 12.23
N HIS A 83 -4.23 -4.75 10.97
CA HIS A 83 -5.13 -4.69 9.82
C HIS A 83 -5.67 -6.05 9.39
N PHE A 84 -5.16 -7.16 9.95
CA PHE A 84 -5.74 -8.47 9.72
C PHE A 84 -7.06 -8.65 10.48
N ALA A 85 -8.05 -9.24 9.84
CA ALA A 85 -9.31 -9.54 10.47
C ALA A 85 -9.16 -10.61 11.57
N GLY A 86 -9.73 -10.34 12.73
CA GLY A 86 -9.72 -11.27 13.87
C GLY A 86 -8.40 -11.29 14.65
N VAL A 87 -7.53 -10.31 14.45
CA VAL A 87 -6.28 -10.17 15.18
C VAL A 87 -6.39 -9.04 16.21
N THR A 88 -5.83 -9.26 17.38
CA THR A 88 -5.67 -8.26 18.43
C THR A 88 -4.20 -8.17 18.80
N VAL A 89 -3.64 -6.97 18.74
CA VAL A 89 -2.28 -6.68 19.21
C VAL A 89 -2.37 -6.00 20.56
N LYS A 90 -1.76 -6.61 21.58
CA LYS A 90 -1.59 -6.01 22.89
C LYS A 90 -0.22 -5.33 22.96
N ASP A 91 -0.21 -4.06 23.31
CA ASP A 91 0.99 -3.25 23.48
C ASP A 91 1.19 -2.97 24.98
N TYR A 92 2.33 -3.38 25.51
CA TYR A 92 2.67 -3.30 26.93
C TYR A 92 3.66 -2.17 27.24
N GLY A 93 3.90 -1.25 26.34
CA GLY A 93 4.85 -0.17 26.66
C GLY A 93 5.23 0.77 25.52
N GLY A 94 4.46 0.87 24.46
CA GLY A 94 4.71 1.81 23.36
C GLY A 94 5.97 1.49 22.55
N ILE A 95 6.84 2.47 22.37
CA ILE A 95 8.08 2.29 21.60
C ILE A 95 9.08 1.46 22.42
N GLY A 96 9.45 0.27 21.89
CA GLY A 96 10.35 -0.67 22.58
C GLY A 96 9.68 -1.55 23.62
N GLY A 97 8.38 -1.40 23.86
CA GLY A 97 7.60 -2.29 24.72
C GLY A 97 7.24 -3.60 24.03
N LEU A 98 6.93 -4.61 24.86
CA LEU A 98 6.48 -5.91 24.39
C LEU A 98 5.16 -5.77 23.62
N LYS A 99 5.12 -6.26 22.39
CA LYS A 99 3.89 -6.30 21.57
C LYS A 99 3.56 -7.74 21.23
N THR A 100 2.41 -8.21 21.70
CA THR A 100 1.98 -9.60 21.47
C THR A 100 0.76 -9.66 20.58
N VAL A 101 0.66 -10.74 19.80
CA VAL A 101 -0.45 -11.02 18.89
C VAL A 101 -1.33 -12.11 19.44
N SER A 102 -2.62 -11.89 19.42
CA SER A 102 -3.62 -12.92 19.64
C SER A 102 -4.59 -13.02 18.47
N ILE A 103 -4.89 -14.23 18.04
CA ILE A 103 -5.80 -14.53 16.95
C ILE A 103 -7.10 -15.03 17.56
N ARG A 104 -8.23 -14.42 17.15
CA ARG A 104 -9.58 -14.79 17.62
C ARG A 104 -9.70 -14.86 19.16
N SER A 105 -8.99 -13.97 19.85
CA SER A 105 -8.97 -13.88 21.33
C SER A 105 -8.42 -15.11 22.06
N LEU A 106 -7.68 -15.99 21.37
CA LEU A 106 -7.16 -17.24 21.97
C LEU A 106 -5.89 -17.06 22.77
N GLY A 107 -5.42 -15.85 22.98
CA GLY A 107 -4.17 -15.59 23.72
C GLY A 107 -2.91 -15.74 22.85
N ALA A 108 -1.89 -14.97 23.20
CA ALA A 108 -0.67 -14.89 22.38
C ALA A 108 0.15 -16.19 22.39
N GLN A 109 0.07 -16.98 23.46
CA GLN A 109 0.77 -18.27 23.58
C GLN A 109 0.27 -19.34 22.59
N HIS A 110 -0.95 -19.16 22.06
CA HIS A 110 -1.54 -20.06 21.07
C HIS A 110 -1.33 -19.59 19.63
N THR A 111 -0.68 -18.46 19.43
CA THR A 111 -0.33 -17.92 18.13
C THR A 111 1.11 -18.30 17.80
N ALA A 112 1.30 -19.04 16.71
CA ALA A 112 2.65 -19.31 16.21
C ALA A 112 3.13 -18.15 15.34
N ILE A 113 4.41 -17.84 15.44
CA ILE A 113 5.07 -16.86 14.57
C ILE A 113 6.18 -17.57 13.80
N GLY A 114 6.10 -17.47 12.49
CA GLY A 114 7.11 -17.93 11.57
C GLY A 114 7.89 -16.76 10.98
N TYR A 115 9.19 -16.94 10.84
CA TYR A 115 10.05 -16.02 10.13
C TYR A 115 10.82 -16.82 9.08
N ASP A 116 10.54 -16.57 7.82
CA ASP A 116 11.02 -17.35 6.67
C ASP A 116 10.82 -18.88 6.84
N GLY A 117 9.66 -19.26 7.39
CA GLY A 117 9.32 -20.67 7.64
C GLY A 117 9.92 -21.28 8.91
N ILE A 118 10.74 -20.54 9.65
CA ILE A 118 11.32 -20.97 10.93
C ILE A 118 10.38 -20.53 12.05
N ALA A 119 10.01 -21.46 12.93
CA ALA A 119 9.20 -21.15 14.11
C ALA A 119 10.03 -20.37 15.13
N ILE A 120 9.60 -19.15 15.42
CA ILE A 120 10.18 -18.35 16.50
C ILE A 120 9.36 -18.60 17.76
N THR A 121 10.05 -18.86 18.87
CA THR A 121 9.41 -19.05 20.17
C THR A 121 10.23 -18.39 21.26
N ASP A 122 9.55 -17.83 22.25
CA ASP A 122 10.19 -17.50 23.52
C ASP A 122 10.14 -18.73 24.47
N CYS A 123 11.28 -19.09 25.03
CA CYS A 123 11.40 -20.30 25.88
C CYS A 123 10.75 -20.12 27.26
N GLN A 124 10.54 -18.90 27.71
CA GLN A 124 10.06 -18.61 29.05
C GLN A 124 8.53 -18.44 29.08
N THR A 125 7.97 -17.62 28.22
CA THR A 125 6.55 -17.25 28.24
C THR A 125 5.76 -17.85 27.08
N GLY A 126 6.44 -18.33 26.04
CA GLY A 126 5.84 -18.76 24.79
C GLY A 126 5.24 -17.61 23.96
N GLN A 127 5.37 -16.39 24.44
CA GLN A 127 4.88 -15.18 23.74
C GLN A 127 6.03 -14.51 23.01
N ILE A 128 5.78 -14.00 21.83
CA ILE A 128 6.80 -13.37 21.00
C ILE A 128 6.48 -11.90 20.86
N ASP A 129 7.52 -11.09 21.01
CA ASP A 129 7.46 -9.67 20.74
C ASP A 129 7.55 -9.42 19.23
N ILE A 130 6.39 -9.10 18.62
CA ILE A 130 6.31 -8.75 17.21
C ILE A 130 6.71 -7.30 16.91
N GLY A 131 6.90 -6.48 17.95
CA GLY A 131 7.40 -5.10 17.80
C GLY A 131 8.86 -5.02 17.37
N ARG A 132 9.61 -6.13 17.49
CA ARG A 132 11.02 -6.21 17.07
C ARG A 132 11.21 -6.29 15.55
N PHE A 133 10.17 -6.68 14.82
CA PHE A 133 10.30 -6.87 13.38
C PHE A 133 9.96 -5.58 12.64
N SER A 134 10.96 -5.05 11.92
CA SER A 134 10.77 -3.94 11.00
C SER A 134 10.11 -4.43 9.71
N LEU A 135 9.25 -3.60 9.13
CA LEU A 135 8.66 -3.86 7.81
C LEU A 135 9.61 -3.62 6.64
N ASP A 136 10.76 -2.98 6.87
CA ASP A 136 11.66 -2.60 5.77
C ASP A 136 12.18 -3.80 4.98
N ASN A 137 12.40 -4.92 5.66
CA ASN A 137 12.89 -6.17 5.07
C ASN A 137 11.79 -7.21 4.81
N VAL A 138 10.51 -6.85 4.95
CA VAL A 138 9.40 -7.78 4.76
C VAL A 138 8.87 -7.68 3.33
N ASP A 139 8.77 -8.83 2.66
CA ASP A 139 8.14 -8.96 1.34
C ASP A 139 6.66 -9.30 1.46
N ARG A 140 6.34 -10.20 2.37
CA ARG A 140 5.00 -10.71 2.56
C ARG A 140 4.70 -11.00 4.02
N LEU A 141 3.50 -10.68 4.42
CA LEU A 141 2.96 -11.02 5.73
C LEU A 141 1.70 -11.85 5.52
N SER A 142 1.68 -13.08 6.04
CA SER A 142 0.52 -13.97 5.91
C SER A 142 0.02 -14.43 7.27
N LEU A 143 -1.29 -14.47 7.41
CA LEU A 143 -1.99 -14.97 8.57
C LEU A 143 -2.85 -16.16 8.17
N ASN A 144 -2.53 -17.33 8.70
CA ASN A 144 -3.33 -18.54 8.55
C ASN A 144 -4.15 -18.78 9.80
N ASN A 145 -5.47 -18.88 9.64
CA ASN A 145 -6.38 -19.20 10.72
C ASN A 145 -6.65 -20.70 10.73
N GLY A 146 -5.93 -21.44 11.57
CA GLY A 146 -6.02 -22.89 11.64
C GLY A 146 -4.81 -23.58 11.02
N GLN A 147 -4.97 -24.87 10.73
CA GLN A 147 -3.89 -25.67 10.18
C GLN A 147 -3.69 -25.39 8.69
N SER A 148 -2.44 -25.26 8.29
CA SER A 148 -2.05 -25.10 6.89
C SER A 148 -1.89 -26.48 6.22
N ASP A 149 -2.19 -26.55 4.93
CA ASP A 149 -2.01 -27.76 4.11
C ASP A 149 -0.54 -28.10 3.82
N ASN A 150 0.38 -27.24 4.23
CA ASN A 150 1.80 -27.46 4.02
C ASN A 150 2.36 -28.45 5.02
N ILE A 151 2.63 -29.69 4.57
CA ILE A 151 3.18 -30.77 5.39
C ILE A 151 4.66 -30.54 5.81
N PHE A 152 5.36 -29.64 5.12
CA PHE A 152 6.79 -29.33 5.42
C PHE A 152 6.94 -28.20 6.43
N GLN A 153 6.00 -28.08 7.36
CA GLN A 153 6.06 -27.07 8.41
C GLN A 153 6.55 -27.69 9.74
N PRO A 154 7.17 -26.86 10.60
CA PRO A 154 7.46 -27.28 11.97
C PRO A 154 6.20 -27.74 12.71
N ALA A 155 6.34 -28.78 13.56
CA ALA A 155 5.23 -29.33 14.34
C ALA A 155 4.50 -28.27 15.19
N ARG A 156 5.22 -27.24 15.63
CA ARG A 156 4.64 -26.12 16.40
C ARG A 156 3.58 -25.34 15.61
N PHE A 157 3.72 -25.21 14.29
CA PHE A 157 2.72 -24.50 13.48
C PHE A 157 1.40 -25.28 13.45
N PHE A 158 1.48 -26.62 13.43
CA PHE A 158 0.28 -27.45 13.50
C PHE A 158 -0.38 -27.42 14.89
N ALA A 159 0.41 -27.23 15.95
CA ALA A 159 -0.07 -27.17 17.32
C ALA A 159 -0.64 -25.79 17.73
N SER A 160 -0.59 -24.81 16.83
CA SER A 160 -1.07 -23.44 17.10
C SER A 160 -2.49 -23.22 16.58
N ALA A 161 -3.20 -22.28 17.20
CA ALA A 161 -4.54 -21.86 16.75
C ALA A 161 -4.51 -21.02 15.47
N GLY A 162 -3.37 -20.40 15.19
CA GLY A 162 -3.11 -19.66 13.98
C GLY A 162 -1.65 -19.34 13.83
N LEU A 163 -1.24 -19.12 12.59
CA LEU A 163 0.14 -18.87 12.20
C LEU A 163 0.27 -17.49 11.55
N LEU A 164 1.05 -16.62 12.15
CA LEU A 164 1.54 -15.40 11.51
C LEU A 164 2.90 -15.70 10.90
N ASN A 165 3.01 -15.68 9.58
CA ASN A 165 4.26 -15.93 8.88
C ASN A 165 4.78 -14.63 8.25
N ILE A 166 6.01 -14.29 8.56
CA ILE A 166 6.75 -13.14 8.06
C ILE A 166 7.75 -13.66 7.04
N GLN A 167 7.63 -13.22 5.81
CA GLN A 167 8.57 -13.56 4.75
C GLN A 167 9.41 -12.34 4.39
N THR A 168 10.73 -12.53 4.39
CA THR A 168 11.67 -11.47 4.05
C THR A 168 11.83 -11.33 2.54
N LEU A 169 12.35 -10.17 2.15
CA LEU A 169 12.67 -9.87 0.76
C LEU A 169 13.73 -10.84 0.24
N THR A 170 13.41 -11.53 -0.85
CA THR A 170 14.38 -12.30 -1.60
C THR A 170 15.10 -11.39 -2.57
N PRO A 171 16.42 -11.18 -2.44
CA PRO A 171 17.16 -10.30 -3.34
C PRO A 171 17.17 -10.86 -4.76
N GLN A 172 16.76 -10.02 -5.72
CA GLN A 172 16.84 -10.36 -7.15
C GLN A 172 18.02 -9.62 -7.75
N PHE A 173 19.06 -10.36 -8.11
CA PHE A 173 20.24 -9.81 -8.77
C PHE A 173 20.02 -9.72 -10.28
N LYS A 174 20.30 -8.54 -10.88
CA LYS A 174 20.36 -8.41 -12.33
C LYS A 174 21.61 -9.12 -12.85
N SER A 175 21.52 -9.70 -14.04
CA SER A 175 22.50 -10.59 -14.68
C SER A 175 23.96 -10.12 -14.70
N ASN A 176 24.27 -8.90 -14.27
CA ASN A 176 25.65 -8.36 -14.27
C ASN A 176 26.00 -7.55 -13.01
N LYS A 177 25.23 -7.69 -11.91
CA LYS A 177 25.51 -6.98 -10.65
C LYS A 177 25.34 -7.95 -9.48
N ASN A 178 26.41 -8.07 -8.68
CA ASN A 178 26.43 -8.94 -7.50
C ASN A 178 25.93 -8.22 -6.23
N THR A 179 25.57 -6.94 -6.33
CA THR A 179 25.12 -6.15 -5.21
C THR A 179 23.81 -5.44 -5.58
N HIS A 180 22.86 -5.45 -4.65
CA HIS A 180 21.61 -4.72 -4.76
C HIS A 180 21.42 -3.88 -3.49
N ILE A 181 21.37 -2.57 -3.63
CA ILE A 181 21.24 -1.66 -2.50
C ILE A 181 19.88 -0.97 -2.60
N ILE A 182 19.10 -1.08 -1.54
CA ILE A 182 17.82 -0.38 -1.38
C ILE A 182 17.95 0.57 -0.21
N GLY A 183 17.85 1.87 -0.45
CA GLY A 183 17.76 2.89 0.59
C GLY A 183 16.32 3.33 0.77
N SER A 184 15.83 3.42 2.01
CA SER A 184 14.57 4.05 2.32
C SER A 184 14.71 5.10 3.41
N PHE A 185 13.92 6.14 3.32
CA PHE A 185 13.90 7.22 4.29
C PHE A 185 12.45 7.54 4.63
N LYS A 186 12.07 7.27 5.88
CA LYS A 186 10.72 7.52 6.37
C LYS A 186 10.74 8.64 7.40
N THR A 187 9.86 9.61 7.24
CA THR A 187 9.67 10.70 8.20
C THR A 187 8.24 10.71 8.70
N GLY A 188 8.04 11.17 9.92
CA GLY A 188 6.72 11.24 10.51
C GLY A 188 6.56 12.38 11.47
N SER A 189 5.37 12.52 12.05
CA SER A 189 5.10 13.46 13.11
C SER A 189 5.97 13.18 14.35
N TRP A 190 6.10 14.18 15.23
CA TRP A 190 6.90 14.09 16.46
C TRP A 190 8.40 13.88 16.25
N GLY A 191 8.94 14.34 15.12
CA GLY A 191 10.36 14.22 14.83
C GLY A 191 10.82 12.79 14.50
N LEU A 192 9.91 11.92 14.08
CA LEU A 192 10.26 10.59 13.65
C LEU A 192 11.11 10.65 12.38
N VAL A 193 12.32 10.10 12.45
CA VAL A 193 13.24 9.94 11.32
C VAL A 193 13.75 8.50 11.35
N ASN A 194 13.45 7.76 10.30
CA ASN A 194 13.84 6.36 10.16
C ASN A 194 14.54 6.12 8.82
N PRO A 195 15.87 6.30 8.76
CA PRO A 195 16.64 5.87 7.60
C PRO A 195 16.88 4.36 7.65
N SER A 196 16.72 3.67 6.51
CA SER A 196 17.10 2.26 6.40
C SER A 196 17.86 1.99 5.10
N VAL A 197 18.81 1.08 5.16
CA VAL A 197 19.61 0.62 4.02
C VAL A 197 19.66 -0.90 4.05
N LEU A 198 19.25 -1.50 2.95
CA LEU A 198 19.34 -2.93 2.67
C LEU A 198 20.41 -3.17 1.60
N ILE A 199 21.33 -4.06 1.86
CA ILE A 199 22.43 -4.41 0.94
C ILE A 199 22.32 -5.87 0.57
#